data_e738e81a6182433de238bff6c0d7b0b8
#
_entry.id   e738e81a6182433de238bff6c0d7b0b8
#
_cell.length_a   1.000
_cell.length_b   1.000
_cell.length_c   1.000
_cell.angle_alpha   90.00
_cell.angle_beta   90.00
_cell.angle_gamma   90.00
#
_symmetry.space_group_name_H-M   'P 1'
#
loop_
_entity.id
_entity.type
_entity.pdbx_description
1 polymer ?
#
loop_
_entity_poly.entity_id
_entity_poly.type
_entity_poly.pdbx_seq_one_letter_code
_entity_poly.pdbx_strand_id
1 'polypeptide(L)'
;MADKRTEILRAARPILLRDGLGGTTLDRVAAEGGISKMTLYRHFPSKEALFTGLGGYMCECTREGLERAPSADIKKSPANRLADELRVLTSALIEPDWLALYRLLVADGWRFPDLARVFDQSGMRIVRRRIAELLEAGGVAADDSGQVAGEVVALALGDGYQRAILGIVEEGDDVAFAQQIEAAVTHGFSQI
;
A
#
# COMPACT_ATOMS: atom_id res chain seq x y z
N MET A 1 10.01 -21.32 6.11
CA MET A 1 8.96 -21.92 5.22
C MET A 1 7.79 -20.92 5.18
N ALA A 2 7.32 -20.54 3.98
CA ALA A 2 6.13 -19.70 3.89
C ALA A 2 4.93 -20.42 4.50
N ASP A 3 4.12 -19.71 5.28
CA ASP A 3 2.88 -20.26 5.83
C ASP A 3 1.93 -20.62 4.68
N LYS A 4 1.18 -21.70 4.83
CA LYS A 4 0.24 -22.20 3.81
C LYS A 4 -0.79 -21.15 3.39
N ARG A 5 -1.16 -20.27 4.32
CA ARG A 5 -2.02 -19.11 4.05
C ARG A 5 -1.38 -18.17 3.03
N THR A 6 -0.09 -17.86 3.19
CA THR A 6 0.68 -17.02 2.26
C THR A 6 0.82 -17.65 0.87
N GLU A 7 1.03 -18.97 0.78
CA GLU A 7 1.08 -19.68 -0.50
C GLU A 7 -0.25 -19.57 -1.25
N ILE A 8 -1.37 -19.72 -0.55
CA ILE A 8 -2.71 -19.58 -1.11
C ILE A 8 -2.91 -18.15 -1.65
N LEU A 9 -2.54 -17.13 -0.87
CA LEU A 9 -2.69 -15.72 -1.26
C LEU A 9 -1.85 -15.38 -2.49
N ARG A 10 -0.62 -15.89 -2.59
CA ARG A 10 0.23 -15.72 -3.78
C ARG A 10 -0.39 -16.33 -5.03
N ALA A 11 -0.92 -17.56 -4.94
CA ALA A 11 -1.58 -18.22 -6.06
C ALA A 11 -2.91 -17.54 -6.45
N ALA A 12 -3.66 -17.05 -5.47
CA ALA A 12 -4.94 -16.37 -5.69
C ALA A 12 -4.80 -14.93 -6.23
N ARG A 13 -3.69 -14.23 -5.90
CA ARG A 13 -3.47 -12.82 -6.22
C ARG A 13 -3.78 -12.45 -7.68
N PRO A 14 -3.19 -13.07 -8.71
CA PRO A 14 -3.44 -12.69 -10.10
C PRO A 14 -4.90 -12.89 -10.51
N ILE A 15 -5.58 -13.90 -9.96
CA ILE A 15 -6.98 -14.20 -10.27
C ILE A 15 -7.89 -13.13 -9.64
N LEU A 16 -7.66 -12.83 -8.36
CA LEU A 16 -8.45 -11.85 -7.61
C LEU A 16 -8.31 -10.44 -8.18
N LEU A 17 -7.10 -10.03 -8.53
CA LEU A 17 -6.85 -8.69 -9.07
C LEU A 17 -7.37 -8.52 -10.50
N ARG A 18 -7.37 -9.59 -11.31
CA ARG A 18 -7.93 -9.59 -12.67
C ARG A 18 -9.46 -9.54 -12.67
N ASP A 19 -10.10 -10.40 -11.87
CA ASP A 19 -11.54 -10.67 -11.97
C ASP A 19 -12.38 -9.85 -10.96
N GLY A 20 -11.73 -9.27 -9.97
CA GLY A 20 -12.38 -8.53 -8.89
C GLY A 20 -13.26 -9.42 -8.01
N LEU A 21 -13.91 -8.79 -7.02
CA LEU A 21 -14.75 -9.52 -6.06
C LEU A 21 -16.01 -10.08 -6.73
N GLY A 22 -16.59 -9.35 -7.69
CA GLY A 22 -17.81 -9.77 -8.41
C GLY A 22 -17.59 -10.96 -9.34
N GLY A 23 -16.44 -10.98 -10.04
CA GLY A 23 -16.10 -12.04 -11.01
C GLY A 23 -15.46 -13.28 -10.40
N THR A 24 -15.14 -13.27 -9.09
CA THR A 24 -14.42 -14.36 -8.44
C THR A 24 -15.33 -15.29 -7.67
N THR A 25 -15.05 -16.61 -7.76
CA THR A 25 -15.55 -17.64 -6.86
C THR A 25 -14.39 -18.44 -6.27
N LEU A 26 -14.54 -18.96 -5.04
CA LEU A 26 -13.49 -19.78 -4.41
C LEU A 26 -13.17 -21.03 -5.24
N ASP A 27 -14.17 -21.64 -5.88
CA ASP A 27 -13.98 -22.81 -6.73
C ASP A 27 -13.08 -22.51 -7.93
N ARG A 28 -13.26 -21.34 -8.55
CA ARG A 28 -12.43 -20.89 -9.65
C ARG A 28 -11.00 -20.58 -9.19
N VAL A 29 -10.85 -19.92 -8.05
CA VAL A 29 -9.54 -19.68 -7.44
C VAL A 29 -8.83 -21.00 -7.13
N ALA A 30 -9.54 -22.00 -6.61
CA ALA A 30 -8.96 -23.31 -6.34
C ALA A 30 -8.48 -23.99 -7.63
N ALA A 31 -9.31 -23.97 -8.68
CA ALA A 31 -8.99 -24.59 -9.97
C ALA A 31 -7.81 -23.91 -10.68
N GLU A 32 -7.87 -22.59 -10.87
CA GLU A 32 -6.84 -21.83 -11.58
C GLU A 32 -5.53 -21.69 -10.76
N GLY A 33 -5.65 -21.58 -9.42
CA GLY A 33 -4.50 -21.47 -8.51
C GLY A 33 -3.82 -22.78 -8.16
N GLY A 34 -4.34 -23.92 -8.66
CA GLY A 34 -3.79 -25.23 -8.32
C GLY A 34 -3.91 -25.61 -6.84
N ILE A 35 -4.94 -25.10 -6.16
CA ILE A 35 -5.16 -25.28 -4.72
C ILE A 35 -6.33 -26.25 -4.53
N SER A 36 -6.18 -27.26 -3.64
CA SER A 36 -7.33 -28.10 -3.33
C SER A 36 -8.46 -27.30 -2.69
N LYS A 37 -9.71 -27.53 -3.10
CA LYS A 37 -10.89 -26.84 -2.54
C LYS A 37 -10.92 -26.94 -1.01
N MET A 38 -10.69 -28.13 -0.46
CA MET A 38 -10.65 -28.36 0.98
C MET A 38 -9.60 -27.46 1.68
N THR A 39 -8.41 -27.31 1.10
CA THR A 39 -7.36 -26.46 1.64
C THR A 39 -7.76 -24.99 1.59
N LEU A 40 -8.31 -24.53 0.45
CA LEU A 40 -8.74 -23.14 0.29
C LEU A 40 -9.85 -22.79 1.28
N TYR A 41 -10.92 -23.58 1.34
CA TYR A 41 -12.06 -23.33 2.23
C TYR A 41 -11.69 -23.39 3.73
N ARG A 42 -10.71 -24.23 4.11
CA ARG A 42 -10.21 -24.28 5.50
C ARG A 42 -9.52 -22.98 5.91
N HIS A 43 -8.80 -22.31 5.01
CA HIS A 43 -8.06 -21.07 5.30
C HIS A 43 -8.89 -19.81 5.04
N PHE A 44 -9.81 -19.87 4.08
CA PHE A 44 -10.64 -18.75 3.65
C PHE A 44 -12.07 -19.23 3.41
N PRO A 45 -12.98 -19.05 4.39
CA PRO A 45 -14.34 -19.58 4.31
C PRO A 45 -15.23 -18.86 3.28
N SER A 46 -14.82 -17.65 2.84
CA SER A 46 -15.54 -16.88 1.83
C SER A 46 -14.56 -16.13 0.92
N LYS A 47 -15.05 -15.65 -0.23
CA LYS A 47 -14.25 -14.82 -1.14
C LYS A 47 -13.89 -13.48 -0.52
N GLU A 48 -14.76 -12.92 0.31
CA GLU A 48 -14.51 -11.69 1.06
C GLU A 48 -13.34 -11.88 2.04
N ALA A 49 -13.32 -13.01 2.76
CA ALA A 49 -12.20 -13.36 3.64
C ALA A 49 -10.89 -13.53 2.87
N LEU A 50 -10.95 -14.08 1.66
CA LEU A 50 -9.78 -14.24 0.78
C LEU A 50 -9.27 -12.88 0.29
N PHE A 51 -10.16 -11.97 -0.16
CA PHE A 51 -9.81 -10.61 -0.56
C PHE A 51 -9.24 -9.78 0.60
N THR A 52 -9.87 -9.86 1.78
CA THR A 52 -9.36 -9.22 3.00
C THR A 52 -7.96 -9.74 3.35
N GLY A 53 -7.75 -11.05 3.23
CA GLY A 53 -6.45 -11.67 3.40
C GLY A 53 -5.41 -11.18 2.39
N LEU A 54 -5.80 -11.03 1.12
CA LEU A 54 -4.93 -10.50 0.07
C LEU A 54 -4.51 -9.06 0.36
N GLY A 55 -5.45 -8.19 0.73
CA GLY A 55 -5.16 -6.80 1.11
C GLY A 55 -4.14 -6.73 2.25
N GLY A 56 -4.34 -7.51 3.32
CA GLY A 56 -3.40 -7.58 4.43
C GLY A 56 -2.01 -8.10 4.01
N TYR A 57 -1.96 -9.14 3.17
CA TYR A 57 -0.72 -9.68 2.65
C TYR A 57 0.05 -8.65 1.79
N MET A 58 -0.63 -7.91 0.93
CA MET A 58 0.01 -6.88 0.12
C MET A 58 0.52 -5.72 0.97
N CYS A 59 -0.24 -5.28 1.98
CA CYS A 59 0.23 -4.28 2.96
C CYS A 59 1.50 -4.76 3.69
N GLU A 60 1.55 -6.03 4.08
CA GLU A 60 2.72 -6.61 4.74
C GLU A 60 3.95 -6.63 3.83
N CYS A 61 3.81 -7.00 2.55
CA CYS A 61 4.89 -6.95 1.58
C CYS A 61 5.45 -5.52 1.41
N THR A 62 4.57 -4.52 1.37
CA THR A 62 4.99 -3.10 1.29
C THR A 62 5.72 -2.68 2.57
N ARG A 63 5.20 -3.04 3.75
CA ARG A 63 5.85 -2.77 5.03
C ARG A 63 7.26 -3.37 5.09
N GLU A 64 7.43 -4.62 4.68
CA GLU A 64 8.75 -5.26 4.61
C GLU A 64 9.69 -4.55 3.62
N GLY A 65 9.15 -4.00 2.52
CA GLY A 65 9.91 -3.17 1.58
C GLY A 65 10.41 -1.88 2.23
N LEU A 66 9.53 -1.19 2.95
CA LEU A 66 9.86 0.03 3.69
C LEU A 66 10.89 -0.21 4.80
N GLU A 67 10.84 -1.35 5.50
CA GLU A 67 11.84 -1.70 6.52
C GLU A 67 13.25 -1.93 5.95
N ARG A 68 13.34 -2.32 4.68
CA ARG A 68 14.62 -2.50 3.95
C ARG A 68 15.04 -1.27 3.17
N ALA A 69 14.24 -0.20 3.21
CA ALA A 69 14.49 1.01 2.45
C ALA A 69 15.76 1.75 2.92
N PRO A 70 16.40 2.56 2.06
CA PRO A 70 17.51 3.43 2.45
C PRO A 70 17.16 4.44 3.55
N SER A 71 15.89 4.69 3.81
CA SER A 71 15.37 5.49 4.93
C SER A 71 15.76 4.92 6.31
N ALA A 72 16.09 3.63 6.39
CA ALA A 72 16.58 2.98 7.62
C ALA A 72 18.00 3.43 8.04
N ASP A 73 18.77 4.06 7.14
CA ASP A 73 20.10 4.56 7.47
C ASP A 73 20.02 5.82 8.35
N ILE A 74 20.26 5.63 9.66
CA ILE A 74 20.22 6.70 10.67
C ILE A 74 21.29 7.78 10.50
N LYS A 75 22.31 7.57 9.64
CA LYS A 75 23.33 8.58 9.33
C LYS A 75 22.81 9.67 8.39
N LYS A 76 21.72 9.39 7.67
CA LYS A 76 21.08 10.38 6.82
C LYS A 76 20.28 11.38 7.65
N SER A 77 20.15 12.61 7.13
CA SER A 77 19.25 13.60 7.75
C SER A 77 17.81 13.10 7.72
N PRO A 78 16.95 13.51 8.68
CA PRO A 78 15.51 13.16 8.68
C PRO A 78 14.82 13.46 7.35
N ALA A 79 15.13 14.61 6.72
CA ALA A 79 14.59 14.98 5.41
C ALA A 79 14.97 13.99 4.30
N ASN A 80 16.24 13.57 4.24
CA ASN A 80 16.68 12.57 3.27
C ASN A 80 16.05 11.20 3.52
N ARG A 81 15.89 10.82 4.78
CA ARG A 81 15.20 9.57 5.16
C ARG A 81 13.73 9.62 4.76
N LEU A 82 13.05 10.75 4.98
CA LEU A 82 11.67 10.95 4.54
C LEU A 82 11.55 10.86 3.01
N ALA A 83 12.46 11.49 2.26
CA ALA A 83 12.49 11.39 0.81
C ALA A 83 12.64 9.93 0.32
N ASP A 84 13.54 9.16 0.94
CA ASP A 84 13.75 7.75 0.61
C ASP A 84 12.51 6.91 0.93
N GLU A 85 11.87 7.13 2.09
CA GLU A 85 10.63 6.46 2.49
C GLU A 85 9.50 6.72 1.48
N LEU A 86 9.32 7.97 1.08
CA LEU A 86 8.30 8.38 0.10
C LEU A 86 8.57 7.78 -1.28
N ARG A 87 9.84 7.71 -1.73
CA ARG A 87 10.19 7.06 -3.01
C ARG A 87 9.83 5.58 -3.01
N VAL A 88 10.17 4.85 -1.94
CA VAL A 88 9.84 3.43 -1.82
C VAL A 88 8.33 3.24 -1.76
N LEU A 89 7.62 4.07 -1.00
CA LEU A 89 6.17 4.01 -0.89
C LEU A 89 5.49 4.27 -2.25
N THR A 90 5.82 5.37 -2.91
CA THR A 90 5.20 5.72 -4.20
C THR A 90 5.50 4.67 -5.25
N SER A 91 6.75 4.19 -5.35
CA SER A 91 7.12 3.11 -6.29
C SER A 91 6.30 1.83 -6.04
N ALA A 92 6.08 1.46 -4.77
CA ALA A 92 5.26 0.29 -4.45
C ALA A 92 3.78 0.47 -4.81
N LEU A 93 3.23 1.68 -4.57
CA LEU A 93 1.81 1.95 -4.76
C LEU A 93 1.41 2.11 -6.25
N ILE A 94 2.35 2.47 -7.14
CA ILE A 94 2.10 2.54 -8.58
C ILE A 94 2.30 1.20 -9.30
N GLU A 95 2.77 0.16 -8.61
CA GLU A 95 2.83 -1.18 -9.18
C GLU A 95 1.45 -1.66 -9.65
N PRO A 96 1.35 -2.35 -10.80
CA PRO A 96 0.07 -2.73 -11.40
C PRO A 96 -0.88 -3.45 -10.44
N ASP A 97 -0.36 -4.34 -9.60
CA ASP A 97 -1.15 -5.11 -8.65
C ASP A 97 -1.68 -4.24 -7.51
N TRP A 98 -0.90 -3.25 -7.04
CA TRP A 98 -1.37 -2.28 -6.06
C TRP A 98 -2.46 -1.38 -6.62
N LEU A 99 -2.30 -0.88 -7.84
CA LEU A 99 -3.32 -0.09 -8.52
C LEU A 99 -4.60 -0.89 -8.72
N ALA A 100 -4.48 -2.17 -9.11
CA ALA A 100 -5.63 -3.06 -9.24
C ALA A 100 -6.36 -3.26 -7.90
N LEU A 101 -5.62 -3.54 -6.81
CA LEU A 101 -6.20 -3.65 -5.47
C LEU A 101 -6.88 -2.35 -5.03
N TYR A 102 -6.24 -1.20 -5.26
CA TYR A 102 -6.79 0.08 -4.86
C TYR A 102 -8.07 0.43 -5.62
N ARG A 103 -8.12 0.14 -6.94
CA ARG A 103 -9.36 0.27 -7.73
C ARG A 103 -10.50 -0.57 -7.16
N LEU A 104 -10.23 -1.81 -6.73
CA LEU A 104 -11.21 -2.67 -6.08
C LEU A 104 -11.67 -2.10 -4.72
N LEU A 105 -10.74 -1.54 -3.94
CA LEU A 105 -11.07 -0.87 -2.68
C LEU A 105 -11.98 0.34 -2.89
N VAL A 106 -11.70 1.16 -3.90
CA VAL A 106 -12.54 2.34 -4.23
C VAL A 106 -13.92 1.91 -4.74
N ALA A 107 -13.98 0.88 -5.58
CA ALA A 107 -15.23 0.41 -6.18
C ALA A 107 -16.14 -0.31 -5.17
N ASP A 108 -15.57 -1.17 -4.34
CA ASP A 108 -16.33 -2.12 -3.53
C ASP A 108 -16.07 -2.02 -2.01
N GLY A 109 -15.04 -1.27 -1.57
CA GLY A 109 -14.64 -1.23 -0.15
C GLY A 109 -15.75 -0.77 0.80
N TRP A 110 -16.64 0.11 0.35
CA TRP A 110 -17.80 0.55 1.12
C TRP A 110 -18.82 -0.58 1.39
N ARG A 111 -18.84 -1.60 0.53
CA ARG A 111 -19.68 -2.81 0.69
C ARG A 111 -19.00 -3.87 1.56
N PHE A 112 -17.67 -3.82 1.68
CA PHE A 112 -16.83 -4.78 2.39
C PHE A 112 -15.98 -4.08 3.45
N PRO A 113 -16.59 -3.65 4.56
CA PRO A 113 -15.93 -2.82 5.58
C PRO A 113 -14.70 -3.50 6.20
N ASP A 114 -14.64 -4.83 6.25
CA ASP A 114 -13.47 -5.54 6.77
C ASP A 114 -12.25 -5.39 5.86
N LEU A 115 -12.44 -5.39 4.54
CA LEU A 115 -11.37 -5.14 3.58
C LEU A 115 -10.83 -3.71 3.72
N ALA A 116 -11.72 -2.73 3.76
CA ALA A 116 -11.34 -1.33 3.96
C ALA A 116 -10.63 -1.11 5.30
N ARG A 117 -11.10 -1.75 6.37
CA ARG A 117 -10.50 -1.68 7.71
C ARG A 117 -9.08 -2.27 7.73
N VAL A 118 -8.88 -3.44 7.12
CA VAL A 118 -7.55 -4.07 7.02
C VAL A 118 -6.60 -3.19 6.25
N PHE A 119 -7.02 -2.61 5.14
CA PHE A 119 -6.21 -1.68 4.35
C PHE A 119 -5.81 -0.44 5.18
N ASP A 120 -6.74 0.17 5.91
CA ASP A 120 -6.42 1.30 6.80
C ASP A 120 -5.44 0.89 7.90
N GLN A 121 -5.75 -0.17 8.65
CA GLN A 121 -4.98 -0.58 9.83
C GLN A 121 -3.59 -1.15 9.49
N SER A 122 -3.49 -1.98 8.45
CA SER A 122 -2.26 -2.67 8.06
C SER A 122 -1.43 -1.90 7.03
N GLY A 123 -2.00 -0.88 6.40
CA GLY A 123 -1.35 -0.04 5.40
C GLY A 123 -1.24 1.41 5.85
N MET A 124 -2.30 2.20 5.62
CA MET A 124 -2.27 3.65 5.75
C MET A 124 -1.83 4.16 7.13
N ARG A 125 -2.30 3.55 8.22
CA ARG A 125 -1.91 3.96 9.58
C ARG A 125 -0.45 3.68 9.87
N ILE A 126 0.09 2.56 9.37
CA ILE A 126 1.49 2.21 9.57
C ILE A 126 2.40 3.19 8.83
N VAL A 127 2.07 3.49 7.56
CA VAL A 127 2.81 4.46 6.76
C VAL A 127 2.80 5.84 7.43
N ARG A 128 1.62 6.36 7.81
CA ARG A 128 1.52 7.68 8.47
C ARG A 128 2.32 7.74 9.76
N ARG A 129 2.28 6.70 10.59
CA ARG A 129 3.07 6.64 11.82
C ARG A 129 4.57 6.68 11.53
N ARG A 130 5.07 5.91 10.56
CA ARG A 130 6.49 5.92 10.18
C ARG A 130 6.95 7.29 9.70
N ILE A 131 6.10 7.96 8.91
CA ILE A 131 6.39 9.34 8.45
C ILE A 131 6.37 10.32 9.62
N ALA A 132 5.40 10.22 10.55
CA ALA A 132 5.35 11.04 11.75
C ALA A 132 6.63 10.87 12.60
N GLU A 133 7.11 9.65 12.82
CA GLU A 133 8.36 9.38 13.53
C GLU A 133 9.59 10.04 12.86
N LEU A 134 9.62 10.10 11.51
CA LEU A 134 10.69 10.79 10.77
C LEU A 134 10.59 12.32 10.89
N LEU A 135 9.38 12.87 10.88
CA LEU A 135 9.11 14.28 11.09
C LEU A 135 9.51 14.74 12.50
N GLU A 136 9.14 13.96 13.52
CA GLU A 136 9.54 14.20 14.92
C GLU A 136 11.06 14.16 15.09
N ALA A 137 11.73 13.19 14.46
CA ALA A 137 13.20 13.12 14.45
C ALA A 137 13.85 14.33 13.78
N GLY A 138 13.11 15.05 12.94
CA GLY A 138 13.53 16.28 12.27
C GLY A 138 13.12 17.56 12.99
N GLY A 139 12.38 17.48 14.11
CA GLY A 139 12.03 18.63 14.95
C GLY A 139 10.56 19.06 14.89
N VAL A 140 9.70 18.37 14.12
CA VAL A 140 8.25 18.62 14.13
C VAL A 140 7.66 18.20 15.48
N ALA A 141 6.79 19.03 16.05
CA ALA A 141 6.15 18.75 17.33
C ALA A 141 5.30 17.46 17.26
N ALA A 142 5.35 16.64 18.31
CA ALA A 142 4.62 15.36 18.35
C ALA A 142 3.10 15.54 18.21
N ASP A 143 2.55 16.63 18.72
CA ASP A 143 1.11 16.94 18.61
C ASP A 143 0.69 17.21 17.15
N ASP A 144 1.60 17.68 16.30
CA ASP A 144 1.33 18.05 14.91
C ASP A 144 1.79 16.94 13.92
N SER A 145 2.71 16.08 14.32
CA SER A 145 3.39 15.11 13.47
C SER A 145 2.42 14.19 12.71
N GLY A 146 1.34 13.77 13.36
CA GLY A 146 0.31 12.90 12.77
C GLY A 146 -0.49 13.57 11.66
N GLN A 147 -0.85 14.85 11.83
CA GLN A 147 -1.53 15.66 10.81
C GLN A 147 -0.58 15.91 9.64
N VAL A 148 0.62 16.41 9.91
CA VAL A 148 1.63 16.71 8.90
C VAL A 148 2.00 15.46 8.10
N ALA A 149 2.10 14.30 8.75
CA ALA A 149 2.32 13.03 8.04
C ALA A 149 1.20 12.70 7.03
N GLY A 150 -0.05 12.98 7.37
CA GLY A 150 -1.18 12.84 6.45
C GLY A 150 -1.06 13.76 5.23
N GLU A 151 -0.68 15.02 5.44
CA GLU A 151 -0.46 16.01 4.39
C GLU A 151 0.71 15.64 3.49
N VAL A 152 1.82 15.19 4.07
CA VAL A 152 3.01 14.71 3.36
C VAL A 152 2.66 13.53 2.43
N VAL A 153 1.90 12.55 2.91
CA VAL A 153 1.45 11.42 2.08
C VAL A 153 0.56 11.92 0.94
N ALA A 154 -0.37 12.82 1.21
CA ALA A 154 -1.28 13.36 0.20
C ALA A 154 -0.53 14.13 -0.89
N LEU A 155 0.47 14.94 -0.52
CA LEU A 155 1.31 15.66 -1.47
C LEU A 155 2.20 14.72 -2.29
N ALA A 156 2.81 13.72 -1.66
CA ALA A 156 3.72 12.79 -2.35
C ALA A 156 2.99 11.92 -3.39
N LEU A 157 1.75 11.54 -3.13
CA LEU A 157 0.91 10.79 -4.06
C LEU A 157 0.30 11.72 -5.13
N GLY A 158 -0.32 12.81 -4.73
CA GLY A 158 -0.84 13.89 -5.55
C GLY A 158 -1.59 13.45 -6.81
N ASP A 159 -1.49 14.27 -7.86
CA ASP A 159 -2.12 14.02 -9.17
C ASP A 159 -1.54 12.78 -9.86
N GLY A 160 -0.25 12.54 -9.76
CA GLY A 160 0.42 11.40 -10.39
C GLY A 160 -0.21 10.05 -10.01
N TYR A 161 -0.50 9.87 -8.72
CA TYR A 161 -1.15 8.64 -8.25
C TYR A 161 -2.60 8.51 -8.73
N GLN A 162 -3.35 9.63 -8.76
CA GLN A 162 -4.73 9.62 -9.29
C GLN A 162 -4.75 9.25 -10.77
N ARG A 163 -3.83 9.79 -11.57
CA ARG A 163 -3.67 9.46 -12.99
C ARG A 163 -3.32 7.98 -13.17
N ALA A 164 -2.40 7.46 -12.37
CA ALA A 164 -2.06 6.03 -12.39
C ALA A 164 -3.27 5.13 -12.05
N ILE A 165 -4.10 5.51 -11.08
CA ILE A 165 -5.35 4.79 -10.76
C ILE A 165 -6.29 4.78 -11.97
N LEU A 166 -6.40 5.89 -12.70
CA LEU A 166 -7.23 6.01 -13.90
C LEU A 166 -6.63 5.30 -15.12
N GLY A 167 -5.40 4.80 -15.03
CA GLY A 167 -4.69 4.16 -16.15
C GLY A 167 -4.11 5.17 -17.13
N ILE A 168 -3.98 6.44 -16.72
CA ILE A 168 -3.36 7.51 -17.51
C ILE A 168 -1.88 7.52 -17.13
N VAL A 169 -1.02 7.00 -18.01
CA VAL A 169 0.44 7.00 -17.85
C VAL A 169 1.04 7.79 -19.01
N GLU A 170 1.87 8.78 -18.72
CA GLU A 170 2.53 9.61 -19.72
C GLU A 170 4.06 9.58 -19.55
N GLU A 171 4.76 9.94 -20.62
CA GLU A 171 6.22 10.11 -20.56
C GLU A 171 6.55 11.29 -19.63
N GLY A 172 7.41 11.04 -18.61
CA GLY A 172 7.78 12.04 -17.61
C GLY A 172 7.04 11.94 -16.27
N ASP A 173 6.13 10.99 -16.09
CA ASP A 173 5.45 10.78 -14.79
C ASP A 173 6.45 10.52 -13.65
N ASP A 174 7.58 9.86 -13.94
CA ASP A 174 8.66 9.66 -12.95
C ASP A 174 9.24 10.98 -12.44
N VAL A 175 9.38 11.98 -13.31
CA VAL A 175 9.86 13.31 -12.95
C VAL A 175 8.82 14.05 -12.11
N ALA A 176 7.54 13.91 -12.46
CA ALA A 176 6.43 14.48 -11.70
C ALA A 176 6.36 13.91 -10.28
N PHE A 177 6.51 12.60 -10.12
CA PHE A 177 6.59 11.96 -8.78
C PHE A 177 7.80 12.45 -7.98
N ALA A 178 8.96 12.60 -8.61
CA ALA A 178 10.15 13.14 -7.92
C ALA A 178 9.92 14.57 -7.40
N GLN A 179 9.29 15.44 -8.19
CA GLN A 179 8.93 16.80 -7.78
C GLN A 179 7.89 16.81 -6.65
N GLN A 180 6.88 15.94 -6.71
CA GLN A 180 5.86 15.80 -5.66
C GLN A 180 6.50 15.36 -4.33
N ILE A 181 7.44 14.41 -4.36
CA ILE A 181 8.18 13.96 -3.18
C ILE A 181 9.00 15.11 -2.59
N GLU A 182 9.70 15.89 -3.42
CA GLU A 182 10.48 17.05 -2.96
C GLU A 182 9.60 18.10 -2.29
N ALA A 183 8.45 18.41 -2.90
CA ALA A 183 7.45 19.31 -2.33
C ALA A 183 6.89 18.78 -0.99
N ALA A 184 6.60 17.49 -0.91
CA ALA A 184 6.09 16.83 0.29
C ALA A 184 7.12 16.88 1.44
N VAL A 185 8.40 16.64 1.15
CA VAL A 185 9.49 16.73 2.14
C VAL A 185 9.66 18.18 2.62
N THR A 186 9.65 19.14 1.70
CA THR A 186 9.73 20.57 2.04
C THR A 186 8.58 20.98 2.93
N HIS A 187 7.34 20.60 2.58
CA HIS A 187 6.15 20.88 3.39
C HIS A 187 6.27 20.26 4.80
N GLY A 188 6.70 19.00 4.89
CA GLY A 188 6.82 18.30 6.16
C GLY A 188 7.74 19.01 7.18
N PHE A 189 8.78 19.67 6.72
CA PHE A 189 9.74 20.37 7.57
C PHE A 189 9.58 21.92 7.57
N SER A 190 8.57 22.46 6.88
CA SER A 190 8.27 23.90 6.91
C SER A 190 7.51 24.33 8.18
N GLN A 191 7.13 23.38 9.03
CA GLN A 191 6.37 23.60 10.26
C GLN A 191 7.28 23.76 11.50
N ILE A 192 8.62 23.84 11.32
CA ILE A 192 9.63 23.95 12.39
C ILE A 192 9.93 25.41 12.70
#